data_2e6adf485e15a2cb51569d09241ce28e
#
_entry.id   2e6adf485e15a2cb51569d09241ce28e
#
_cell.length_a   1.000
_cell.length_b   1.000
_cell.length_c   1.000
_cell.angle_alpha   90.00
_cell.angle_beta   90.00
_cell.angle_gamma   90.00
#
_symmetry.space_group_name_H-M   'P 1'
#
loop_
_entity.id
_entity.type
_entity.pdbx_description
1 polymer ?
#
loop_
_entity_poly.entity_id
_entity_poly.type
_entity_poly.pdbx_seq_one_letter_code
_entity_poly.pdbx_strand_id
1 'polypeptide(L)'
;MSFLKAVLALFMSILSVFNIFNGPNEVHRPPSKENFAYLEYPEEAIINPSDIGLSINQFISRADDDGDELYVNAQGYQDINGIIDSPYFTVHVEGKRIPVYATTVFVGNTQKGALHSFCEIYVDTSKDINLAFQLNSKGFIINEVNVFPSSLDFKPTYLNTVLNSTITQLGTYTFVFNDTDQEHGFTLFVRELVDEEAEIAKYQQAGYNVVPVEKGFHSADAYFDFCGWSNTVFYLKRGAYLRAKHTYDIGSDNDNYNNTSKQDTDLMNQGHLAMGLNRCPYLNLVACNNVKIVGSGVIDLSHLDRAERRGIVIAYANNIEISGVKFINSPEWTFITYDSENITIKDVDIFGYRQNSDAFAICNTRNATIDNSFCRSGDDLFDVKAAGGAETAISKNITFTNCTAWNGKARCFGICGEVEKSISDVTFKDSTVVFHDATWNADRIPALAIIVEIPGGSINNVTFENIEIHRAYSRAIGCLIYGDSVENFNISNIKYKNIRYNSAKPNKIASNSKVNSIQTTFENVYANGYKITQVNSDNFEYDKYANITVK
;
A
#
# COMPACT_ATOMS: atom_id res chain seq x y z
N MET A 1 -12.27 -8.52 46.15
CA MET A 1 -11.04 -9.06 45.47
C MET A 1 -10.67 -8.37 44.17
N SER A 2 -11.55 -7.72 43.43
CA SER A 2 -11.23 -7.03 42.14
C SER A 2 -10.55 -5.68 42.33
N PHE A 3 -10.92 -4.91 43.34
CA PHE A 3 -10.34 -3.59 43.60
C PHE A 3 -8.84 -3.63 43.99
N LEU A 4 -8.48 -4.64 44.78
CA LEU A 4 -7.08 -4.81 45.23
C LEU A 4 -6.12 -5.22 44.07
N LYS A 5 -6.65 -5.98 43.08
CA LYS A 5 -5.89 -6.34 41.87
C LYS A 5 -5.67 -5.14 40.95
N ALA A 6 -6.67 -4.27 40.82
CA ALA A 6 -6.54 -3.05 40.02
C ALA A 6 -5.56 -2.04 40.64
N VAL A 7 -5.60 -1.90 41.98
CA VAL A 7 -4.63 -1.06 42.71
C VAL A 7 -3.20 -1.61 42.64
N LEU A 8 -3.03 -2.95 42.70
CA LEU A 8 -1.72 -3.57 42.55
C LEU A 8 -1.15 -3.42 41.15
N ALA A 9 -1.98 -3.51 40.11
CA ALA A 9 -1.58 -3.27 38.72
C ALA A 9 -1.18 -1.81 38.49
N LEU A 10 -1.91 -0.88 39.09
CA LEU A 10 -1.57 0.56 39.03
C LEU A 10 -0.25 0.85 39.78
N PHE A 11 -0.01 0.22 40.93
CA PHE A 11 1.23 0.38 41.67
C PHE A 11 2.45 -0.21 40.94
N MET A 12 2.27 -1.33 40.24
CA MET A 12 3.34 -1.95 39.44
C MET A 12 3.68 -1.11 38.20
N SER A 13 2.70 -0.46 37.58
CA SER A 13 2.94 0.47 36.47
C SER A 13 3.63 1.77 36.92
N ILE A 14 3.30 2.28 38.11
CA ILE A 14 3.94 3.46 38.69
C ILE A 14 5.39 3.16 39.08
N LEU A 15 5.68 1.97 39.63
CA LEU A 15 7.06 1.56 39.96
C LEU A 15 7.95 1.38 38.73
N SER A 16 7.38 1.01 37.57
CA SER A 16 8.14 0.94 36.31
C SER A 16 8.51 2.34 35.77
N VAL A 17 7.68 3.34 36.04
CA VAL A 17 7.96 4.74 35.65
C VAL A 17 9.00 5.38 36.55
N PHE A 18 9.03 5.05 37.83
CA PHE A 18 10.03 5.63 38.78
C PHE A 18 11.44 5.05 38.64
N ASN A 19 11.61 3.86 38.07
CA ASN A 19 12.93 3.29 37.78
C ASN A 19 13.66 3.93 36.60
N ILE A 20 13.01 4.81 35.85
CA ILE A 20 13.61 5.51 34.69
C ILE A 20 14.31 6.83 35.12
N PHE A 21 14.08 7.31 36.34
CA PHE A 21 14.57 8.62 36.79
C PHE A 21 15.73 8.60 37.82
N ASN A 22 16.17 7.45 38.26
CA ASN A 22 17.34 7.37 39.14
C ASN A 22 18.57 6.94 38.35
N GLY A 23 19.52 7.86 38.24
CA GLY A 23 20.81 7.72 37.55
C GLY A 23 21.70 6.56 38.04
N PRO A 24 22.95 6.49 37.62
CA PRO A 24 23.63 5.31 37.11
C PRO A 24 23.94 4.25 38.17
N ASN A 25 23.13 3.21 38.22
CA ASN A 25 23.57 1.90 38.68
C ASN A 25 23.24 0.92 37.54
N GLU A 26 24.22 0.68 36.69
CA GLU A 26 24.21 -0.40 35.73
C GLU A 26 24.02 -1.73 36.49
N VAL A 27 22.79 -2.18 36.59
CA VAL A 27 22.53 -3.58 36.85
C VAL A 27 22.90 -4.29 35.54
N HIS A 28 24.06 -4.93 35.52
CA HIS A 28 24.44 -5.87 34.48
C HIS A 28 23.38 -6.96 34.41
N ARG A 29 22.35 -6.71 33.58
CA ARG A 29 21.54 -7.80 33.01
C ARG A 29 22.45 -8.55 32.04
N PRO A 30 22.52 -9.89 32.11
CA PRO A 30 23.19 -10.64 31.06
C PRO A 30 22.58 -10.22 29.74
N PRO A 31 23.35 -10.10 28.66
CA PRO A 31 22.80 -9.74 27.35
C PRO A 31 21.72 -10.76 27.04
N SER A 32 20.47 -10.33 27.07
CA SER A 32 19.37 -11.08 26.47
C SER A 32 19.79 -11.31 25.03
N LYS A 33 19.84 -12.55 24.56
CA LYS A 33 19.94 -12.82 23.13
C LYS A 33 18.80 -12.03 22.49
N GLU A 34 19.13 -10.98 21.77
CA GLU A 34 18.11 -10.16 21.12
C GLU A 34 17.31 -11.07 20.20
N ASN A 35 16.06 -11.33 20.54
CA ASN A 35 15.15 -12.16 19.74
C ASN A 35 14.59 -11.41 18.54
N PHE A 36 15.06 -10.20 18.31
CA PHE A 36 14.60 -9.35 17.21
C PHE A 36 15.74 -8.48 16.68
N ALA A 37 15.61 -8.09 15.43
CA ALA A 37 16.37 -7.02 14.78
C ALA A 37 15.40 -5.91 14.34
N TYR A 38 15.92 -4.78 13.92
CA TYR A 38 15.11 -3.68 13.41
C TYR A 38 15.75 -3.08 12.17
N LEU A 39 14.93 -2.38 11.38
CA LEU A 39 15.38 -1.65 10.21
C LEU A 39 16.00 -0.33 10.64
N GLU A 40 17.19 -0.08 10.14
CA GLU A 40 17.89 1.18 10.29
C GLU A 40 18.44 1.60 8.94
N TYR A 41 18.00 2.76 8.48
CA TYR A 41 18.46 3.32 7.22
C TYR A 41 19.77 4.08 7.42
N PRO A 42 20.62 4.15 6.37
CA PRO A 42 21.83 4.96 6.40
C PRO A 42 21.48 6.45 6.58
N GLU A 43 22.35 7.17 7.27
CA GLU A 43 22.15 8.59 7.60
C GLU A 43 21.93 9.45 6.34
N GLU A 44 22.62 9.11 5.25
CA GLU A 44 22.50 9.79 3.96
C GLU A 44 21.12 9.64 3.29
N ALA A 45 20.34 8.65 3.70
CA ALA A 45 18.98 8.46 3.22
C ALA A 45 17.98 9.38 3.93
N ILE A 46 18.30 9.82 5.14
CA ILE A 46 17.39 10.59 5.99
C ILE A 46 17.53 12.08 5.65
N ILE A 47 16.45 12.68 5.21
CA ILE A 47 16.42 14.09 4.90
C ILE A 47 16.32 14.88 6.19
N ASN A 48 17.21 15.85 6.35
CA ASN A 48 17.09 16.82 7.44
C ASN A 48 16.12 17.93 7.04
N PRO A 49 15.00 18.13 7.74
CA PRO A 49 14.02 19.16 7.40
C PRO A 49 14.60 20.57 7.29
N SER A 50 15.65 20.88 8.05
CA SER A 50 16.33 22.19 7.97
C SER A 50 17.03 22.42 6.62
N ASP A 51 17.49 21.37 5.96
CA ASP A 51 18.23 21.49 4.70
C ASP A 51 17.32 21.82 3.52
N ILE A 52 16.02 21.50 3.64
CA ILE A 52 14.99 21.87 2.66
C ILE A 52 14.22 23.13 3.06
N GLY A 53 14.69 23.85 4.09
CA GLY A 53 14.11 25.13 4.49
C GLY A 53 12.74 25.05 5.16
N LEU A 54 12.33 23.87 5.62
CA LEU A 54 11.02 23.65 6.22
C LEU A 54 11.13 23.45 7.74
N SER A 55 10.28 24.13 8.47
CA SER A 55 9.99 23.75 9.86
C SER A 55 8.97 22.61 9.87
N ILE A 56 9.03 21.73 10.86
CA ILE A 56 8.07 20.62 11.05
C ILE A 56 6.61 21.09 10.95
N ASN A 57 6.31 22.28 11.42
CA ASN A 57 4.98 22.88 11.36
C ASN A 57 4.53 23.28 9.93
N GLN A 58 5.43 23.29 8.97
CA GLN A 58 5.13 23.63 7.57
C GLN A 58 4.83 22.41 6.71
N PHE A 59 5.05 21.17 7.21
CA PHE A 59 4.63 19.94 6.54
C PHE A 59 3.12 19.73 6.53
N ILE A 60 2.39 20.46 7.36
CA ILE A 60 0.92 20.38 7.44
C ILE A 60 0.35 21.44 6.51
N SER A 61 0.11 21.11 5.26
CA SER A 61 -0.28 22.19 4.40
C SER A 61 -1.07 21.81 3.15
N ARG A 62 -1.73 22.80 2.57
CA ARG A 62 -2.81 22.71 1.60
C ARG A 62 -2.40 22.08 0.28
N ALA A 63 -3.24 21.17 -0.22
CA ALA A 63 -3.45 20.99 -1.66
C ALA A 63 -4.10 22.25 -2.24
N ASP A 64 -3.74 22.67 -3.42
CA ASP A 64 -4.56 23.63 -4.14
C ASP A 64 -5.86 23.01 -4.61
N ASP A 65 -6.83 23.84 -4.96
CA ASP A 65 -8.20 23.41 -5.25
C ASP A 65 -8.31 22.54 -6.53
N ASP A 66 -7.29 22.50 -7.38
CA ASP A 66 -7.32 21.80 -8.67
C ASP A 66 -6.65 20.42 -8.63
N GLY A 67 -5.96 20.05 -7.54
CA GLY A 67 -5.38 18.72 -7.33
C GLY A 67 -4.19 18.36 -8.23
N ASP A 68 -3.77 19.25 -9.11
CA ASP A 68 -2.73 18.99 -10.10
C ASP A 68 -1.34 19.52 -9.72
N GLU A 69 -1.24 20.46 -8.80
CA GLU A 69 0.02 21.13 -8.40
C GLU A 69 0.50 20.82 -6.98
N LEU A 70 0.26 19.62 -6.52
CA LEU A 70 0.64 19.19 -5.17
C LEU A 70 2.16 19.03 -4.96
N TYR A 71 2.96 19.23 -5.97
CA TYR A 71 4.34 18.78 -5.95
C TYR A 71 5.34 19.80 -5.47
N VAL A 72 5.13 21.01 -5.82
CA VAL A 72 5.97 22.14 -5.36
C VAL A 72 5.15 23.39 -5.53
N ASN A 73 4.80 24.05 -4.46
CA ASN A 73 4.42 25.40 -4.64
C ASN A 73 5.45 26.34 -4.02
N ALA A 74 5.56 27.52 -4.58
CA ALA A 74 6.42 28.59 -4.10
C ALA A 74 6.08 29.06 -2.67
N GLN A 75 5.12 28.42 -2.00
CA GLN A 75 4.57 28.82 -0.71
C GLN A 75 4.83 27.80 0.41
N GLY A 76 5.67 26.79 0.17
CA GLY A 76 6.18 25.94 1.23
C GLY A 76 5.39 24.64 1.49
N TYR A 77 4.71 24.12 0.49
CA TYR A 77 4.03 22.83 0.54
C TYR A 77 4.80 21.82 -0.25
N GLN A 78 5.79 21.22 0.36
CA GLN A 78 6.64 20.27 -0.31
C GLN A 78 6.39 18.87 0.24
N ASP A 79 6.28 17.93 -0.68
CA ASP A 79 6.75 16.60 -0.45
C ASP A 79 8.14 16.68 0.19
N ILE A 80 8.37 15.92 1.26
CA ILE A 80 9.71 15.84 1.87
C ILE A 80 10.72 15.19 0.95
N ASN A 81 10.30 14.69 -0.22
CA ASN A 81 11.13 14.00 -1.20
C ASN A 81 11.98 12.88 -0.59
N GLY A 82 11.34 11.99 0.19
CA GLY A 82 11.99 10.85 0.81
C GLY A 82 11.47 10.54 2.21
N ILE A 83 12.38 10.26 3.12
CA ILE A 83 12.08 9.97 4.53
C ILE A 83 12.80 10.92 5.47
N ILE A 84 12.17 11.16 6.62
CA ILE A 84 12.76 11.88 7.76
C ILE A 84 12.63 11.03 9.02
N ASP A 85 13.34 11.39 10.08
CA ASP A 85 13.03 10.89 11.42
C ASP A 85 11.62 11.36 11.83
N SER A 86 10.83 10.45 12.39
CA SER A 86 9.46 10.78 12.79
C SER A 86 9.43 11.92 13.82
N PRO A 87 8.73 13.02 13.49
CA PRO A 87 8.53 14.10 14.46
C PRO A 87 7.47 13.74 15.52
N TYR A 88 6.64 12.71 15.29
CA TYR A 88 5.46 12.42 16.07
C TYR A 88 5.61 11.27 17.04
N PHE A 89 6.54 10.33 16.81
CA PHE A 89 6.61 9.11 17.59
C PHE A 89 8.02 8.75 18.04
N THR A 90 8.08 8.08 19.18
CA THR A 90 9.23 7.32 19.63
C THR A 90 8.75 5.92 20.00
N VAL A 91 9.46 4.91 19.55
CA VAL A 91 9.12 3.50 19.78
C VAL A 91 10.23 2.79 20.55
N HIS A 92 9.82 1.96 21.50
CA HIS A 92 10.71 1.02 22.19
C HIS A 92 10.14 -0.39 22.07
N VAL A 93 11.02 -1.34 21.77
CA VAL A 93 10.72 -2.78 21.78
C VAL A 93 11.70 -3.44 22.74
N GLU A 94 11.18 -4.22 23.70
CA GLU A 94 11.98 -4.79 24.79
C GLU A 94 12.84 -3.73 25.53
N GLY A 95 12.32 -2.49 25.64
CA GLY A 95 13.02 -1.36 26.24
C GLY A 95 14.11 -0.72 25.38
N LYS A 96 14.41 -1.27 24.21
CA LYS A 96 15.34 -0.69 23.24
C LYS A 96 14.62 0.29 22.32
N ARG A 97 15.15 1.50 22.21
CA ARG A 97 14.64 2.49 21.24
C ARG A 97 14.95 2.03 19.82
N ILE A 98 13.92 2.07 18.95
CA ILE A 98 14.04 1.74 17.53
C ILE A 98 13.84 3.00 16.68
N PRO A 99 14.53 3.12 15.54
CA PRO A 99 14.29 4.19 14.57
C PRO A 99 12.83 4.22 14.13
N VAL A 100 12.25 5.39 14.03
CA VAL A 100 10.91 5.63 13.48
C VAL A 100 11.04 6.68 12.41
N TYR A 101 10.68 6.32 11.20
CA TYR A 101 10.76 7.19 10.04
C TYR A 101 9.38 7.73 9.67
N ALA A 102 9.34 8.77 8.87
CA ALA A 102 8.11 9.29 8.30
C ALA A 102 8.31 9.73 6.85
N THR A 103 7.26 9.62 6.07
CA THR A 103 7.22 10.08 4.69
C THR A 103 5.90 10.79 4.39
N THR A 104 5.86 11.58 3.34
CA THR A 104 4.66 12.31 2.94
C THR A 104 3.60 11.37 2.37
N VAL A 105 2.36 11.59 2.77
CA VAL A 105 1.17 10.90 2.29
C VAL A 105 0.03 11.89 2.08
N PHE A 106 -0.97 11.50 1.30
CA PHE A 106 -2.14 12.33 1.03
C PHE A 106 -3.27 12.07 2.04
N VAL A 107 -3.94 13.15 2.47
CA VAL A 107 -5.16 13.10 3.31
C VAL A 107 -6.31 13.74 2.54
N GLY A 108 -7.27 12.93 2.13
CA GLY A 108 -8.28 13.30 1.14
C GLY A 108 -9.30 14.33 1.61
N ASN A 109 -9.85 14.17 2.84
CA ASN A 109 -10.90 15.07 3.33
C ASN A 109 -10.42 16.50 3.55
N THR A 110 -9.15 16.67 3.81
CA THR A 110 -8.52 17.98 4.02
C THR A 110 -7.78 18.49 2.79
N GLN A 111 -7.62 17.67 1.76
CA GLN A 111 -6.81 17.95 0.58
C GLN A 111 -5.38 18.41 0.96
N LYS A 112 -4.78 17.72 1.94
CA LYS A 112 -3.46 18.09 2.48
C LYS A 112 -2.49 16.93 2.41
N GLY A 113 -1.20 17.25 2.38
CA GLY A 113 -0.15 16.31 2.76
C GLY A 113 -0.10 16.13 4.27
N ALA A 114 0.26 14.93 4.71
CA ALA A 114 0.57 14.59 6.08
C ALA A 114 1.78 13.66 6.14
N LEU A 115 2.31 13.45 7.33
CA LEU A 115 3.41 12.51 7.53
C LEU A 115 2.87 11.19 8.09
N HIS A 116 3.10 10.10 7.37
CA HIS A 116 2.88 8.77 7.89
C HIS A 116 4.16 8.22 8.49
N SER A 117 4.12 7.92 9.78
CA SER A 117 5.27 7.37 10.49
C SER A 117 5.29 5.84 10.41
N PHE A 118 6.47 5.26 10.32
CA PHE A 118 6.61 3.81 10.30
C PHE A 118 7.92 3.35 10.93
N CYS A 119 7.92 2.13 11.42
CA CYS A 119 9.13 1.39 11.79
C CYS A 119 8.96 -0.09 11.47
N GLU A 120 10.06 -0.81 11.43
CA GLU A 120 10.07 -2.23 11.10
C GLU A 120 10.98 -3.01 12.01
N ILE A 121 10.47 -4.13 12.50
CA ILE A 121 11.22 -5.11 13.29
C ILE A 121 11.16 -6.48 12.63
N TYR A 122 12.20 -7.26 12.87
CA TYR A 122 12.35 -8.63 12.37
C TYR A 122 12.49 -9.56 13.57
N VAL A 123 11.68 -10.61 13.60
CA VAL A 123 11.53 -11.49 14.76
C VAL A 123 11.89 -12.92 14.38
N ASP A 124 12.64 -13.59 15.26
CA ASP A 124 12.95 -15.00 15.14
C ASP A 124 11.69 -15.84 15.41
N THR A 125 11.05 -16.33 14.35
CA THR A 125 9.83 -17.14 14.43
C THR A 125 10.04 -18.57 14.95
N SER A 126 11.28 -19.00 15.13
CA SER A 126 11.59 -20.26 15.82
C SER A 126 11.31 -20.21 17.34
N LYS A 127 11.03 -19.03 17.86
CA LYS A 127 10.68 -18.75 19.26
C LYS A 127 9.31 -18.10 19.35
N ASP A 128 8.70 -18.19 20.53
CA ASP A 128 7.47 -17.47 20.81
C ASP A 128 7.69 -15.96 20.64
N ILE A 129 6.87 -15.35 19.81
CA ILE A 129 6.84 -13.91 19.65
C ILE A 129 6.08 -13.34 20.83
N ASN A 130 6.79 -12.66 21.72
CA ASN A 130 6.21 -12.01 22.90
C ASN A 130 7.10 -10.82 23.29
N LEU A 131 6.98 -9.73 22.50
CA LEU A 131 7.84 -8.57 22.65
C LEU A 131 7.09 -7.41 23.27
N ALA A 132 7.62 -6.86 24.34
CA ALA A 132 7.09 -5.63 24.94
C ALA A 132 7.23 -4.46 23.95
N PHE A 133 6.12 -3.80 23.65
CA PHE A 133 6.04 -2.68 22.73
C PHE A 133 5.58 -1.43 23.47
N GLN A 134 6.29 -0.34 23.31
CA GLN A 134 5.90 0.98 23.80
C GLN A 134 6.02 2.00 22.68
N LEU A 135 4.97 2.81 22.52
CA LEU A 135 4.94 3.96 21.65
C LEU A 135 4.65 5.22 22.47
N ASN A 136 5.41 6.27 22.23
CA ASN A 136 5.19 7.58 22.81
C ASN A 136 4.86 8.58 21.70
N SER A 137 3.70 9.22 21.78
CA SER A 137 3.34 10.33 20.89
C SER A 137 4.03 11.62 21.35
N LYS A 138 4.38 12.45 20.38
CA LYS A 138 4.93 13.79 20.61
C LYS A 138 3.91 14.80 20.09
N GLY A 139 3.45 15.67 20.97
CA GLY A 139 2.57 16.79 20.59
C GLY A 139 1.08 16.53 20.63
N PHE A 140 0.62 15.30 20.88
CA PHE A 140 -0.80 15.00 21.05
C PHE A 140 -1.07 13.94 22.12
N ILE A 141 -2.29 13.94 22.68
CA ILE A 141 -2.77 12.98 23.68
C ILE A 141 -3.50 11.85 22.97
N ILE A 142 -3.23 10.63 23.38
CA ILE A 142 -3.92 9.44 22.91
C ILE A 142 -5.17 9.23 23.79
N ASN A 143 -6.34 9.55 23.25
CA ASN A 143 -7.62 9.34 23.92
C ASN A 143 -8.27 8.03 23.47
N GLU A 144 -7.96 7.58 22.28
CA GLU A 144 -8.43 6.35 21.66
C GLU A 144 -7.38 5.84 20.68
N VAL A 145 -7.31 4.53 20.51
CA VAL A 145 -6.48 3.90 19.48
C VAL A 145 -7.17 2.66 18.91
N ASN A 146 -7.24 2.59 17.61
CA ASN A 146 -7.63 1.42 16.85
C ASN A 146 -6.41 0.89 16.09
N VAL A 147 -6.22 -0.42 16.05
CA VAL A 147 -5.11 -1.06 15.35
C VAL A 147 -5.64 -2.05 14.31
N PHE A 148 -5.16 -1.92 13.10
CA PHE A 148 -5.63 -2.69 11.95
C PHE A 148 -4.52 -3.54 11.32
N PRO A 149 -4.89 -4.71 10.78
CA PRO A 149 -6.20 -5.33 10.78
C PRO A 149 -6.63 -5.77 12.20
N SER A 150 -7.93 -5.75 12.47
CA SER A 150 -8.48 -6.13 13.79
C SER A 150 -8.20 -7.61 14.14
N SER A 151 -7.91 -8.43 13.13
CA SER A 151 -7.53 -9.84 13.29
C SER A 151 -6.20 -10.08 14.02
N LEU A 152 -5.35 -9.05 14.15
CA LEU A 152 -4.11 -9.13 14.92
C LEU A 152 -4.35 -9.21 16.43
N ASP A 153 -5.58 -8.98 16.90
CA ASP A 153 -5.96 -9.01 18.33
C ASP A 153 -5.02 -8.20 19.25
N PHE A 154 -4.45 -7.12 18.69
CA PHE A 154 -3.53 -6.25 19.42
C PHE A 154 -4.29 -5.39 20.43
N LYS A 155 -3.96 -5.52 21.71
CA LYS A 155 -4.68 -4.89 22.81
C LYS A 155 -3.80 -3.88 23.54
N PRO A 156 -3.73 -2.63 23.07
CA PRO A 156 -2.93 -1.63 23.75
C PRO A 156 -3.60 -1.11 25.03
N THR A 157 -2.76 -0.77 25.98
CA THR A 157 -3.14 0.12 27.10
C THR A 157 -2.47 1.47 26.87
N TYR A 158 -3.16 2.56 27.14
CA TYR A 158 -2.59 3.90 26.90
C TYR A 158 -2.98 4.88 28.01
N LEU A 159 -2.08 5.82 28.24
CA LEU A 159 -2.28 6.93 29.17
C LEU A 159 -1.54 8.15 28.67
N ASN A 160 -2.23 9.25 28.47
CA ASN A 160 -1.68 10.50 27.92
C ASN A 160 -1.02 10.27 26.55
N THR A 161 0.28 10.34 26.50
CA THR A 161 1.10 10.20 25.28
C THR A 161 1.71 8.81 25.11
N VAL A 162 1.52 7.91 26.07
CA VAL A 162 2.18 6.60 26.11
C VAL A 162 1.18 5.49 25.82
N LEU A 163 1.54 4.62 24.91
CA LEU A 163 0.83 3.38 24.61
C LEU A 163 1.77 2.19 24.86
N ASN A 164 1.26 1.17 25.54
CA ASN A 164 1.98 -0.08 25.77
C ASN A 164 1.16 -1.26 25.29
N SER A 165 1.82 -2.28 24.75
CA SER A 165 1.22 -3.55 24.37
C SER A 165 2.29 -4.63 24.27
N THR A 166 1.88 -5.80 23.78
CA THR A 166 2.76 -6.93 23.46
C THR A 166 2.55 -7.33 22.01
N ILE A 167 3.64 -7.49 21.27
CA ILE A 167 3.61 -8.04 19.91
C ILE A 167 3.71 -9.56 20.03
N THR A 168 2.73 -10.28 19.47
CA THR A 168 2.60 -11.74 19.58
C THR A 168 2.63 -12.48 18.25
N GLN A 169 2.64 -11.77 17.14
CA GLN A 169 2.63 -12.38 15.80
C GLN A 169 3.24 -11.46 14.74
N LEU A 170 3.61 -12.02 13.60
CA LEU A 170 3.99 -11.25 12.42
C LEU A 170 2.79 -10.47 11.88
N GLY A 171 3.04 -9.38 11.18
CA GLY A 171 1.98 -8.61 10.52
C GLY A 171 2.30 -7.13 10.34
N THR A 172 1.36 -6.44 9.74
CA THR A 172 1.38 -5.00 9.53
C THR A 172 0.37 -4.36 10.48
N TYR A 173 0.87 -3.71 11.53
CA TYR A 173 0.06 -3.07 12.57
C TYR A 173 -0.11 -1.59 12.24
N THR A 174 -1.27 -1.20 11.74
CA THR A 174 -1.57 0.19 11.39
C THR A 174 -2.42 0.83 12.49
N PHE A 175 -1.92 1.89 13.07
CA PHE A 175 -2.53 2.60 14.19
C PHE A 175 -3.30 3.82 13.71
N VAL A 176 -4.53 3.93 14.19
CA VAL A 176 -5.38 5.12 14.05
C VAL A 176 -5.61 5.68 15.45
N PHE A 177 -5.18 6.90 15.67
CA PHE A 177 -5.34 7.60 16.94
C PHE A 177 -6.57 8.49 16.90
N ASN A 178 -7.27 8.59 18.03
CA ASN A 178 -8.39 9.51 18.23
C ASN A 178 -9.49 9.37 17.16
N ASP A 179 -9.73 8.15 16.69
CA ASP A 179 -10.74 7.67 15.73
C ASP A 179 -10.67 8.31 14.32
N THR A 180 -10.40 9.59 14.21
CA THR A 180 -10.47 10.34 12.94
C THR A 180 -9.14 10.97 12.53
N ASP A 181 -8.11 10.79 13.32
CA ASP A 181 -6.80 11.39 13.04
C ASP A 181 -6.09 10.66 11.90
N GLN A 182 -6.04 11.30 10.75
CA GLN A 182 -5.32 10.82 9.58
C GLN A 182 -3.95 11.46 9.40
N GLU A 183 -3.67 12.51 10.18
CA GLU A 183 -2.42 13.28 10.09
C GLU A 183 -1.29 12.61 10.88
N HIS A 184 -1.61 11.88 11.95
CA HIS A 184 -0.66 11.17 12.81
C HIS A 184 -0.68 9.66 12.57
N GLY A 185 -0.74 9.22 11.31
CA GLY A 185 -0.70 7.80 10.98
C GLY A 185 0.62 7.13 11.40
N PHE A 186 0.52 5.91 11.94
CA PHE A 186 1.68 5.11 12.30
C PHE A 186 1.48 3.65 11.88
N THR A 187 2.52 3.04 11.31
CA THR A 187 2.51 1.61 10.98
C THR A 187 3.79 0.93 11.50
N LEU A 188 3.59 -0.14 12.27
CA LEU A 188 4.65 -1.05 12.68
C LEU A 188 4.61 -2.29 11.77
N PHE A 189 5.70 -2.56 11.08
CA PHE A 189 5.90 -3.79 10.33
C PHE A 189 6.64 -4.80 11.19
N VAL A 190 6.05 -5.98 11.38
CA VAL A 190 6.67 -7.10 12.10
C VAL A 190 6.88 -8.23 11.11
N ARG A 191 8.12 -8.47 10.75
CA ARG A 191 8.53 -9.42 9.71
C ARG A 191 9.35 -10.56 10.30
N GLU A 192 9.51 -11.63 9.55
CA GLU A 192 10.39 -12.73 9.93
C GLU A 192 11.86 -12.32 9.83
N LEU A 193 12.65 -12.70 10.84
CA LEU A 193 14.10 -12.51 10.82
C LEU A 193 14.73 -13.63 10.01
N VAL A 194 15.27 -13.30 8.86
CA VAL A 194 15.99 -14.23 7.98
C VAL A 194 17.51 -14.01 8.07
N ASP A 195 18.27 -15.07 7.91
CA ASP A 195 19.70 -15.02 7.64
C ASP A 195 19.90 -14.75 6.15
N GLU A 196 20.21 -13.52 5.79
CA GLU A 196 20.30 -13.04 4.42
C GLU A 196 21.38 -13.79 3.62
N GLU A 197 22.52 -14.10 4.22
CA GLU A 197 23.58 -14.84 3.55
C GLU A 197 23.18 -16.29 3.26
N ALA A 198 22.50 -16.92 4.21
CA ALA A 198 21.95 -18.26 4.00
C ALA A 198 20.86 -18.26 2.92
N GLU A 199 20.06 -17.21 2.84
CA GLU A 199 19.02 -17.08 1.82
C GLU A 199 19.61 -16.85 0.43
N ILE A 200 20.60 -15.96 0.31
CA ILE A 200 21.37 -15.76 -0.92
C ILE A 200 22.00 -17.08 -1.38
N ALA A 201 22.62 -17.82 -0.46
CA ALA A 201 23.22 -19.12 -0.79
C ALA A 201 22.19 -20.15 -1.29
N LYS A 202 20.97 -20.17 -0.75
CA LYS A 202 19.88 -21.01 -1.27
C LYS A 202 19.51 -20.67 -2.70
N TYR A 203 19.39 -19.39 -3.04
CA TYR A 203 19.12 -18.97 -4.41
C TYR A 203 20.25 -19.39 -5.37
N GLN A 204 21.51 -19.21 -4.96
CA GLN A 204 22.66 -19.65 -5.76
C GLN A 204 22.67 -21.16 -5.98
N GLN A 205 22.39 -21.94 -4.92
CA GLN A 205 22.27 -23.41 -5.02
C GLN A 205 21.10 -23.84 -5.91
N ALA A 206 20.04 -23.07 -5.96
CA ALA A 206 18.90 -23.30 -6.86
C ALA A 206 19.17 -22.87 -8.32
N GLY A 207 20.37 -22.38 -8.63
CA GLY A 207 20.79 -22.03 -9.98
C GLY A 207 20.47 -20.59 -10.41
N TYR A 208 20.11 -19.72 -9.46
CA TYR A 208 19.93 -18.31 -9.77
C TYR A 208 21.27 -17.56 -9.81
N ASN A 209 21.35 -16.62 -10.72
CA ASN A 209 22.32 -15.53 -10.63
C ASN A 209 21.84 -14.53 -9.57
N VAL A 210 22.56 -14.37 -8.46
CA VAL A 210 22.17 -13.46 -7.38
C VAL A 210 23.00 -12.19 -7.46
N VAL A 211 22.29 -11.06 -7.53
CA VAL A 211 22.86 -9.70 -7.51
C VAL A 211 22.47 -9.04 -6.18
N PRO A 212 23.34 -9.08 -5.17
CA PRO A 212 23.07 -8.46 -3.89
C PRO A 212 23.26 -6.95 -3.95
N VAL A 213 22.35 -6.22 -3.32
CA VAL A 213 22.50 -4.80 -2.98
C VAL A 213 22.82 -4.72 -1.51
N GLU A 214 24.02 -4.29 -1.18
CA GLU A 214 24.51 -4.24 0.20
C GLU A 214 23.79 -3.17 1.02
N LYS A 215 23.78 -3.34 2.35
CA LYS A 215 23.33 -2.30 3.28
C LYS A 215 24.05 -0.98 2.98
N GLY A 216 23.31 0.12 2.96
CA GLY A 216 23.85 1.46 2.74
C GLY A 216 23.02 2.28 1.76
N PHE A 217 23.44 3.51 1.55
CA PHE A 217 22.80 4.42 0.62
C PHE A 217 23.36 4.27 -0.79
N HIS A 218 22.46 4.01 -1.73
CA HIS A 218 22.76 3.85 -3.15
C HIS A 218 21.95 4.87 -3.93
N SER A 219 22.65 5.81 -4.54
CA SER A 219 22.03 6.76 -5.45
C SER A 219 22.27 6.31 -6.88
N ALA A 220 21.21 5.93 -7.54
CA ALA A 220 21.27 5.42 -8.91
C ALA A 220 20.84 6.49 -9.90
N ASP A 221 21.74 6.81 -10.83
CA ASP A 221 21.50 7.78 -11.90
C ASP A 221 20.74 7.15 -13.08
N ALA A 222 20.68 5.84 -13.14
CA ALA A 222 20.04 5.10 -14.20
C ALA A 222 18.93 4.20 -13.64
N TYR A 223 17.97 3.87 -14.49
CA TYR A 223 17.02 2.83 -14.18
C TYR A 223 17.71 1.45 -14.23
N PHE A 224 17.14 0.50 -13.49
CA PHE A 224 17.59 -0.88 -13.54
C PHE A 224 16.85 -1.63 -14.64
N ASP A 225 17.58 -1.93 -15.72
CA ASP A 225 17.05 -2.65 -16.87
C ASP A 225 17.32 -4.15 -16.72
N PHE A 226 16.29 -4.89 -16.41
CA PHE A 226 16.32 -6.35 -16.35
C PHE A 226 15.74 -6.99 -17.63
N CYS A 227 15.52 -6.21 -18.68
CA CYS A 227 14.89 -6.68 -19.91
C CYS A 227 15.52 -7.96 -20.44
N GLY A 228 14.72 -9.01 -20.63
CA GLY A 228 15.18 -10.31 -21.10
C GLY A 228 15.97 -11.15 -20.08
N TRP A 229 16.10 -10.70 -18.85
CA TRP A 229 16.80 -11.48 -17.81
C TRP A 229 16.03 -12.74 -17.44
N SER A 230 16.78 -13.76 -17.07
CA SER A 230 16.22 -15.02 -16.60
C SER A 230 17.03 -15.59 -15.44
N ASN A 231 16.35 -16.38 -14.59
CA ASN A 231 16.98 -17.07 -13.45
C ASN A 231 17.86 -16.12 -12.59
N THR A 232 17.35 -14.93 -12.28
CA THR A 232 18.09 -13.92 -11.55
C THR A 232 17.34 -13.48 -10.30
N VAL A 233 18.08 -13.26 -9.22
CA VAL A 233 17.60 -12.66 -7.97
C VAL A 233 18.32 -11.34 -7.74
N PHE A 234 17.57 -10.25 -7.68
CA PHE A 234 18.03 -8.96 -7.21
C PHE A 234 17.68 -8.87 -5.72
N TYR A 235 18.68 -9.01 -4.87
CA TYR A 235 18.51 -9.15 -3.43
C TYR A 235 18.87 -7.84 -2.72
N LEU A 236 17.88 -7.15 -2.17
CA LEU A 236 18.09 -5.92 -1.39
C LEU A 236 18.28 -6.29 0.08
N LYS A 237 19.52 -6.28 0.57
CA LYS A 237 19.81 -6.57 1.97
C LYS A 237 19.13 -5.54 2.90
N ARG A 238 18.83 -5.95 4.11
CA ARG A 238 18.22 -5.09 5.14
C ARG A 238 19.04 -3.83 5.37
N GLY A 239 18.42 -2.68 5.18
CA GLY A 239 19.06 -1.37 5.26
C GLY A 239 19.72 -0.92 3.94
N ALA A 240 19.53 -1.66 2.84
CA ALA A 240 19.80 -1.14 1.50
C ALA A 240 18.76 -0.08 1.15
N TYR A 241 19.20 1.10 0.76
CA TYR A 241 18.35 2.22 0.37
C TYR A 241 18.74 2.73 -1.01
N LEU A 242 17.90 2.44 -2.00
CA LEU A 242 18.10 2.87 -3.38
C LEU A 242 17.27 4.11 -3.64
N ARG A 243 17.93 5.24 -3.87
CA ARG A 243 17.27 6.49 -4.28
C ARG A 243 17.45 6.71 -5.76
N ALA A 244 16.34 6.78 -6.48
CA ALA A 244 16.34 7.21 -7.86
C ALA A 244 16.79 8.67 -7.97
N LYS A 245 17.69 8.96 -8.88
CA LYS A 245 18.04 10.33 -9.23
C LYS A 245 17.38 10.73 -10.54
N HIS A 246 17.06 11.98 -10.61
CA HIS A 246 16.75 12.66 -11.86
C HIS A 246 18.02 12.66 -12.74
N THR A 247 17.96 12.00 -13.89
CA THR A 247 19.14 11.81 -14.75
C THR A 247 19.12 12.64 -16.01
N TYR A 248 18.04 13.32 -16.27
CA TYR A 248 17.87 14.05 -17.51
C TYR A 248 17.44 15.47 -17.19
N ASP A 249 18.17 16.45 -17.74
CA ASP A 249 17.54 17.69 -18.14
C ASP A 249 16.42 17.26 -19.08
N ILE A 250 15.22 17.11 -18.55
CA ILE A 250 14.03 17.01 -19.38
C ILE A 250 13.90 18.39 -20.01
N GLY A 251 14.72 18.61 -21.03
CA GLY A 251 14.50 19.69 -21.97
C GLY A 251 13.07 19.55 -22.43
N SER A 252 12.42 20.64 -22.72
CA SER A 252 11.02 20.81 -23.10
C SER A 252 10.48 19.89 -24.20
N ASP A 253 11.24 18.90 -24.63
CA ASP A 253 10.91 17.94 -25.65
C ASP A 253 10.59 16.60 -25.00
N ASN A 254 9.32 16.23 -25.02
CA ASN A 254 8.76 14.94 -24.62
C ASN A 254 9.41 13.69 -25.25
N ASP A 255 10.50 13.85 -25.96
CA ASP A 255 11.17 12.79 -26.72
C ASP A 255 12.09 11.92 -25.87
N ASN A 256 12.39 12.28 -24.61
CA ASN A 256 13.30 11.54 -23.74
C ASN A 256 12.63 10.41 -22.94
N TYR A 257 11.34 10.18 -23.11
CA TYR A 257 10.68 9.00 -22.57
C TYR A 257 11.11 7.67 -23.24
N ASN A 258 11.91 7.75 -24.29
CA ASN A 258 12.31 6.62 -25.13
C ASN A 258 13.64 5.97 -24.73
N ASN A 259 14.07 6.07 -23.48
CA ASN A 259 15.24 5.33 -23.03
C ASN A 259 14.90 3.89 -22.63
N THR A 260 14.02 3.29 -23.41
CA THR A 260 13.71 1.87 -23.34
C THR A 260 14.79 1.10 -24.11
N SER A 261 15.05 -0.13 -23.70
CA SER A 261 15.90 -1.03 -24.46
C SER A 261 15.38 -1.17 -25.90
N LYS A 262 16.22 -1.57 -26.84
CA LYS A 262 15.77 -1.84 -28.21
C LYS A 262 14.62 -2.85 -28.25
N GLN A 263 14.65 -3.84 -27.35
CA GLN A 263 13.60 -4.85 -27.24
C GLN A 263 12.30 -4.26 -26.75
N ASP A 264 12.33 -3.35 -25.78
CA ASP A 264 11.16 -2.62 -25.31
C ASP A 264 10.58 -1.77 -26.45
N THR A 265 11.43 -1.06 -27.18
CA THR A 265 11.03 -0.27 -28.33
C THR A 265 10.38 -1.14 -29.42
N ASP A 266 10.91 -2.33 -29.67
CA ASP A 266 10.36 -3.27 -30.65
C ASP A 266 9.00 -3.83 -30.20
N LEU A 267 8.84 -4.16 -28.93
CA LEU A 267 7.55 -4.55 -28.33
C LEU A 267 6.56 -3.39 -28.38
N MET A 268 7.02 -2.19 -28.12
CA MET A 268 6.26 -0.96 -28.21
C MET A 268 5.72 -0.70 -29.63
N ASN A 269 6.57 -0.86 -30.62
CA ASN A 269 6.21 -0.66 -32.04
C ASN A 269 5.22 -1.71 -32.58
N GLN A 270 5.03 -2.82 -31.87
CA GLN A 270 4.04 -3.85 -32.21
C GLN A 270 2.59 -3.49 -31.80
N GLY A 271 2.34 -2.27 -31.36
CA GLY A 271 1.01 -1.78 -31.00
C GLY A 271 0.49 -2.31 -29.65
N HIS A 272 1.37 -2.84 -28.81
CA HIS A 272 1.03 -3.36 -27.49
C HIS A 272 1.05 -2.29 -26.38
N LEU A 273 1.13 -1.02 -26.73
CA LEU A 273 1.36 0.11 -25.84
C LEU A 273 0.11 0.81 -25.36
N ALA A 274 -0.80 0.07 -24.86
CA ALA A 274 -1.78 0.68 -24.00
C ALA A 274 -1.15 0.94 -22.60
N MET A 275 -1.75 1.82 -21.85
CA MET A 275 -1.44 2.02 -20.44
C MET A 275 -0.08 2.69 -20.14
N GLY A 276 0.48 3.42 -21.09
CA GLY A 276 1.67 4.24 -20.85
C GLY A 276 2.93 3.45 -20.54
N LEU A 277 3.09 2.26 -21.08
CA LEU A 277 4.35 1.51 -21.06
C LEU A 277 5.50 2.25 -21.76
N ASN A 278 5.17 3.30 -22.52
CA ASN A 278 6.13 4.22 -23.14
C ASN A 278 6.87 5.11 -22.14
N ARG A 279 6.51 5.06 -20.84
CA ARG A 279 7.25 5.78 -19.81
C ARG A 279 8.29 4.86 -19.20
N CYS A 280 9.55 5.23 -19.31
CA CYS A 280 10.66 4.46 -18.77
C CYS A 280 10.43 4.15 -17.29
N PRO A 281 10.33 2.88 -16.88
CA PRO A 281 10.23 2.54 -15.46
C PRO A 281 11.57 2.70 -14.76
N TYR A 282 11.55 2.82 -13.45
CA TYR A 282 12.79 2.75 -12.66
C TYR A 282 13.33 1.31 -12.62
N LEU A 283 12.42 0.34 -12.44
CA LEU A 283 12.74 -1.08 -12.57
C LEU A 283 11.99 -1.66 -13.78
N ASN A 284 12.74 -2.12 -14.76
CA ASN A 284 12.21 -2.61 -16.04
C ASN A 284 12.34 -4.12 -16.15
N LEU A 285 11.23 -4.85 -15.92
CA LEU A 285 11.14 -6.31 -16.03
C LEU A 285 10.36 -6.72 -17.28
N VAL A 286 10.81 -6.27 -18.43
CA VAL A 286 10.18 -6.61 -19.71
C VAL A 286 10.77 -7.91 -20.28
N ALA A 287 9.94 -8.83 -20.74
CA ALA A 287 10.31 -10.12 -21.29
C ALA A 287 11.19 -10.98 -20.35
N CYS A 288 11.02 -10.80 -19.05
CA CYS A 288 11.74 -11.55 -18.02
C CYS A 288 11.13 -12.93 -17.79
N ASN A 289 11.96 -13.89 -17.38
CA ASN A 289 11.47 -15.19 -16.96
C ASN A 289 12.22 -15.68 -15.72
N ASN A 290 11.48 -16.03 -14.67
CA ASN A 290 12.06 -16.51 -13.41
C ASN A 290 13.01 -15.47 -12.78
N VAL A 291 12.51 -14.24 -12.57
CA VAL A 291 13.25 -13.14 -11.95
C VAL A 291 12.61 -12.78 -10.61
N LYS A 292 13.44 -12.51 -9.62
CA LYS A 292 13.02 -12.13 -8.28
C LYS A 292 13.64 -10.81 -7.86
N ILE A 293 12.86 -9.95 -7.21
CA ILE A 293 13.32 -8.76 -6.48
C ILE A 293 12.90 -8.94 -5.04
N VAL A 294 13.83 -9.27 -4.17
CA VAL A 294 13.52 -9.72 -2.81
C VAL A 294 14.45 -9.09 -1.77
N GLY A 295 14.08 -9.21 -0.52
CA GLY A 295 14.88 -8.73 0.61
C GLY A 295 14.11 -7.77 1.50
N SER A 296 14.81 -6.78 2.09
CA SER A 296 14.22 -5.82 3.03
C SER A 296 14.70 -4.39 2.78
N GLY A 297 14.98 -4.06 1.51
CA GLY A 297 15.45 -2.74 1.12
C GLY A 297 14.33 -1.77 0.76
N VAL A 298 14.73 -0.53 0.51
CA VAL A 298 13.85 0.55 0.07
C VAL A 298 14.23 1.02 -1.33
N ILE A 299 13.20 1.29 -2.12
CA ILE A 299 13.29 1.94 -3.41
C ILE A 299 12.56 3.27 -3.31
N ASP A 300 13.34 4.33 -3.25
CA ASP A 300 12.88 5.70 -3.09
C ASP A 300 12.84 6.42 -4.44
N LEU A 301 11.65 6.75 -4.89
CA LEU A 301 11.37 7.39 -6.16
C LEU A 301 11.02 8.88 -6.00
N SER A 302 11.13 9.41 -4.81
CA SER A 302 10.68 10.76 -4.45
C SER A 302 11.45 11.89 -5.15
N HIS A 303 12.67 11.63 -5.61
CA HIS A 303 13.50 12.60 -6.32
C HIS A 303 13.23 12.67 -7.84
N LEU A 304 12.36 11.80 -8.35
CA LEU A 304 11.91 11.86 -9.73
C LEU A 304 10.79 12.89 -9.88
N ASP A 305 10.74 13.59 -11.00
CA ASP A 305 9.64 14.51 -11.28
C ASP A 305 8.34 13.73 -11.55
N ARG A 306 7.20 14.41 -11.36
CA ARG A 306 5.89 13.83 -11.65
C ARG A 306 5.85 13.32 -13.09
N ALA A 307 5.26 12.13 -13.25
CA ALA A 307 5.10 11.47 -14.54
C ALA A 307 6.41 11.24 -15.31
N GLU A 308 7.55 11.43 -14.66
CA GLU A 308 8.86 11.17 -15.28
C GLU A 308 9.04 9.68 -15.52
N ARG A 309 8.73 8.86 -14.51
CA ARG A 309 8.92 7.41 -14.57
C ARG A 309 7.84 6.67 -13.79
N ARG A 310 7.60 5.45 -14.18
CA ARG A 310 6.88 4.47 -13.33
C ARG A 310 7.85 3.83 -12.35
N GLY A 311 7.33 3.28 -11.27
CA GLY A 311 8.16 2.58 -10.30
C GLY A 311 8.73 1.30 -10.91
N ILE A 312 7.87 0.33 -11.16
CA ILE A 312 8.24 -0.97 -11.75
C ILE A 312 7.25 -1.36 -12.84
N VAL A 313 7.77 -1.79 -13.98
CA VAL A 313 6.99 -2.38 -15.08
C VAL A 313 7.38 -3.83 -15.25
N ILE A 314 6.39 -4.72 -15.19
CA ILE A 314 6.51 -6.15 -15.43
C ILE A 314 5.67 -6.47 -16.67
N ALA A 315 6.30 -6.56 -17.84
CA ALA A 315 5.57 -6.74 -19.09
C ALA A 315 6.09 -7.94 -19.88
N TYR A 316 5.17 -8.70 -20.47
CA TYR A 316 5.52 -9.91 -21.25
C TYR A 316 6.41 -10.88 -20.46
N ALA A 317 6.25 -10.90 -19.14
CA ALA A 317 7.10 -11.61 -18.22
C ALA A 317 6.38 -12.83 -17.62
N ASN A 318 7.16 -13.80 -17.17
CA ASN A 318 6.63 -15.00 -16.56
C ASN A 318 7.45 -15.39 -15.33
N ASN A 319 6.74 -15.85 -14.29
CA ASN A 319 7.35 -16.31 -13.04
C ASN A 319 8.20 -15.22 -12.37
N ILE A 320 7.54 -14.12 -11.98
CA ILE A 320 8.17 -12.99 -11.30
C ILE A 320 7.75 -12.99 -9.83
N GLU A 321 8.71 -12.80 -8.94
CA GLU A 321 8.49 -12.64 -7.51
C GLU A 321 9.06 -11.32 -7.02
N ILE A 322 8.25 -10.56 -6.25
CA ILE A 322 8.71 -9.34 -5.58
C ILE A 322 8.29 -9.43 -4.12
N SER A 323 9.25 -9.41 -3.20
CA SER A 323 8.92 -9.55 -1.79
C SER A 323 9.82 -8.76 -0.84
N GLY A 324 9.22 -8.27 0.25
CA GLY A 324 9.89 -7.62 1.38
C GLY A 324 10.38 -6.19 1.13
N VAL A 325 10.17 -5.64 -0.05
CA VAL A 325 10.68 -4.31 -0.43
C VAL A 325 9.66 -3.20 -0.18
N LYS A 326 10.16 -1.99 0.08
CA LYS A 326 9.34 -0.79 0.25
C LYS A 326 9.54 0.18 -0.92
N PHE A 327 8.44 0.81 -1.33
CA PHE A 327 8.48 1.89 -2.32
C PHE A 327 8.04 3.20 -1.68
N ILE A 328 8.81 4.25 -1.92
CA ILE A 328 8.55 5.59 -1.42
C ILE A 328 8.26 6.52 -2.58
N ASN A 329 7.07 7.11 -2.55
CA ASN A 329 6.63 8.25 -3.33
C ASN A 329 6.92 8.17 -4.84
N SER A 330 6.35 7.18 -5.48
CA SER A 330 6.43 7.03 -6.94
C SER A 330 5.90 8.27 -7.67
N PRO A 331 6.56 8.72 -8.73
CA PRO A 331 6.12 9.88 -9.50
C PRO A 331 4.85 9.62 -10.32
N GLU A 332 4.53 8.36 -10.54
CA GLU A 332 3.33 7.86 -11.22
C GLU A 332 3.07 6.42 -10.72
N TRP A 333 2.35 5.57 -11.46
CA TRP A 333 2.03 4.20 -11.08
C TRP A 333 3.26 3.46 -10.55
N THR A 334 3.14 2.93 -9.34
CA THR A 334 4.27 2.26 -8.67
C THR A 334 4.53 0.90 -9.29
N PHE A 335 3.49 0.07 -9.38
CA PHE A 335 3.55 -1.23 -10.06
C PHE A 335 2.58 -1.26 -11.23
N ILE A 336 3.05 -1.72 -12.36
CA ILE A 336 2.21 -2.17 -13.45
C ILE A 336 2.67 -3.53 -13.95
N THR A 337 1.75 -4.48 -14.02
CA THR A 337 1.95 -5.71 -14.79
C THR A 337 1.20 -5.60 -16.12
N TYR A 338 1.72 -6.22 -17.17
CA TYR A 338 1.12 -6.14 -18.48
C TYR A 338 1.44 -7.38 -19.31
N ASP A 339 0.40 -8.05 -19.86
CA ASP A 339 0.53 -9.27 -20.66
C ASP A 339 1.50 -10.29 -20.05
N SER A 340 1.41 -10.48 -18.72
CA SER A 340 2.34 -11.29 -17.93
C SER A 340 1.61 -12.45 -17.24
N GLU A 341 2.39 -13.40 -16.72
CA GLU A 341 1.84 -14.59 -16.09
C GLU A 341 2.67 -15.03 -14.88
N ASN A 342 2.00 -15.64 -13.87
CA ASN A 342 2.64 -16.19 -12.67
C ASN A 342 3.43 -15.13 -11.88
N ILE A 343 2.71 -14.14 -11.40
CA ILE A 343 3.27 -13.02 -10.64
C ILE A 343 2.97 -13.21 -9.15
N THR A 344 3.99 -13.16 -8.32
CA THR A 344 3.87 -13.20 -6.86
C THR A 344 4.45 -11.92 -6.25
N ILE A 345 3.62 -11.21 -5.50
CA ILE A 345 4.03 -10.02 -4.74
C ILE A 345 3.68 -10.27 -3.28
N LYS A 346 4.65 -10.11 -2.37
CA LYS A 346 4.43 -10.38 -0.96
C LYS A 346 5.22 -9.43 -0.07
N ASP A 347 4.61 -9.03 1.06
CA ASP A 347 5.28 -8.15 2.04
C ASP A 347 5.82 -6.85 1.41
N VAL A 348 5.11 -6.28 0.43
CA VAL A 348 5.50 -5.04 -0.25
C VAL A 348 4.72 -3.87 0.34
N ASP A 349 5.43 -2.84 0.78
CA ASP A 349 4.82 -1.68 1.40
C ASP A 349 5.03 -0.44 0.52
N ILE A 350 3.94 0.29 0.23
CA ILE A 350 3.95 1.45 -0.67
C ILE A 350 3.44 2.68 0.06
N PHE A 351 4.27 3.71 0.08
CA PHE A 351 3.89 5.04 0.54
C PHE A 351 3.97 6.02 -0.63
N GLY A 352 2.89 6.77 -0.87
CA GLY A 352 2.83 7.74 -1.96
C GLY A 352 2.00 8.96 -1.57
N TYR A 353 2.37 10.08 -2.15
CA TYR A 353 1.71 11.36 -1.97
C TYR A 353 1.16 11.88 -3.31
N ARG A 354 1.84 11.56 -4.39
CA ARG A 354 1.60 12.15 -5.71
C ARG A 354 0.33 11.61 -6.35
N GLN A 355 -0.31 12.44 -7.14
CA GLN A 355 -1.43 12.04 -7.99
C GLN A 355 -0.97 11.02 -9.03
N ASN A 356 -1.85 10.09 -9.39
CA ASN A 356 -1.57 8.96 -10.29
C ASN A 356 -0.45 8.03 -9.76
N SER A 357 -0.17 8.04 -8.45
CA SER A 357 0.73 7.05 -7.84
C SER A 357 -0.03 5.80 -7.43
N ASP A 358 -0.71 5.16 -8.40
CA ASP A 358 -1.37 3.87 -8.22
C ASP A 358 -0.38 2.88 -7.59
N ALA A 359 -0.82 2.11 -6.61
CA ALA A 359 0.10 1.20 -5.95
C ALA A 359 0.31 -0.06 -6.79
N PHE A 360 -0.73 -0.84 -7.03
CA PHE A 360 -0.68 -2.06 -7.85
C PHE A 360 -1.73 -2.00 -8.95
N ALA A 361 -1.31 -1.84 -10.19
CA ALA A 361 -2.14 -1.95 -11.38
C ALA A 361 -1.85 -3.27 -12.11
N ILE A 362 -2.67 -4.29 -11.86
CA ILE A 362 -2.53 -5.62 -12.46
C ILE A 362 -3.33 -5.66 -13.75
N CYS A 363 -2.64 -5.50 -14.88
CA CYS A 363 -3.27 -5.36 -16.19
C CYS A 363 -2.90 -6.54 -17.10
N ASN A 364 -3.89 -7.08 -17.84
CA ASN A 364 -3.72 -8.17 -18.80
C ASN A 364 -2.89 -9.35 -18.28
N THR A 365 -3.05 -9.69 -17.00
CA THR A 365 -2.17 -10.64 -16.30
C THR A 365 -2.93 -11.88 -15.86
N ARG A 366 -2.29 -13.03 -15.94
CA ARG A 366 -2.82 -14.31 -15.48
C ARG A 366 -2.04 -14.80 -14.26
N ASN A 367 -2.76 -15.43 -13.32
CA ASN A 367 -2.15 -16.06 -12.15
C ASN A 367 -1.29 -15.07 -11.33
N ALA A 368 -1.91 -14.06 -10.77
CA ALA A 368 -1.21 -13.11 -9.89
C ALA A 368 -1.69 -13.23 -8.44
N THR A 369 -0.77 -13.17 -7.51
CA THR A 369 -1.07 -13.12 -6.07
C THR A 369 -0.32 -11.96 -5.43
N ILE A 370 -1.08 -11.10 -4.73
CA ILE A 370 -0.56 -10.01 -3.92
C ILE A 370 -0.95 -10.32 -2.46
N ASP A 371 0.04 -10.52 -1.61
CA ASP A 371 -0.17 -10.97 -0.23
C ASP A 371 0.52 -10.03 0.78
N ASN A 372 -0.12 -9.82 1.93
CA ASN A 372 0.40 -9.12 3.10
C ASN A 372 1.09 -7.78 2.77
N SER A 373 0.48 -6.98 1.88
CA SER A 373 1.03 -5.72 1.42
C SER A 373 0.28 -4.53 2.02
N PHE A 374 1.01 -3.45 2.31
CA PHE A 374 0.47 -2.20 2.81
C PHE A 374 0.55 -1.12 1.73
N CYS A 375 -0.55 -0.39 1.54
CA CYS A 375 -0.57 0.74 0.62
C CYS A 375 -1.25 1.97 1.23
N ARG A 376 -0.54 3.09 1.20
CA ARG A 376 -1.07 4.43 1.39
C ARG A 376 -0.50 5.33 0.30
N SER A 377 -1.25 5.53 -0.78
CA SER A 377 -0.76 6.23 -1.97
C SER A 377 -1.78 7.24 -2.52
N GLY A 378 -1.40 7.96 -3.55
CA GLY A 378 -2.15 9.09 -4.09
C GLY A 378 -3.12 8.74 -5.23
N ASP A 379 -3.37 7.45 -5.51
CA ASP A 379 -4.37 6.97 -6.45
C ASP A 379 -4.83 5.54 -6.10
N ASP A 380 -5.32 4.72 -7.06
CA ASP A 380 -5.83 3.37 -6.83
C ASP A 380 -4.79 2.45 -6.18
N LEU A 381 -5.18 1.67 -5.15
CA LEU A 381 -4.20 0.91 -4.38
C LEU A 381 -4.03 -0.53 -4.87
N PHE A 382 -5.09 -1.31 -4.90
CA PHE A 382 -5.07 -2.72 -5.31
C PHE A 382 -6.06 -2.91 -6.45
N ASP A 383 -5.58 -2.76 -7.67
CA ASP A 383 -6.41 -2.59 -8.84
C ASP A 383 -6.14 -3.63 -9.93
N VAL A 384 -7.21 -4.06 -10.58
CA VAL A 384 -7.16 -4.93 -11.77
C VAL A 384 -7.71 -4.18 -12.96
N LYS A 385 -6.93 -4.13 -14.01
CA LYS A 385 -7.28 -3.50 -15.28
C LYS A 385 -7.19 -4.53 -16.42
N ALA A 386 -7.79 -4.20 -17.57
CA ALA A 386 -7.60 -4.96 -18.80
C ALA A 386 -7.74 -4.02 -19.99
N ALA A 387 -6.62 -3.58 -20.54
CA ALA A 387 -6.61 -2.55 -21.57
C ALA A 387 -5.52 -2.79 -22.62
N GLY A 388 -5.80 -2.42 -23.86
CA GLY A 388 -4.88 -2.61 -24.97
C GLY A 388 -4.41 -4.05 -25.15
N GLY A 389 -3.17 -4.23 -25.61
CA GLY A 389 -2.56 -5.54 -25.78
C GLY A 389 -3.10 -6.38 -26.94
N ALA A 390 -2.74 -7.66 -26.96
CA ALA A 390 -3.24 -8.60 -27.96
C ALA A 390 -4.76 -8.81 -27.84
N GLU A 391 -5.44 -9.25 -28.89
CA GLU A 391 -6.87 -9.59 -28.84
C GLU A 391 -7.19 -10.64 -27.76
N THR A 392 -6.24 -11.53 -27.48
CA THR A 392 -6.35 -12.59 -26.48
C THR A 392 -5.92 -12.17 -25.07
N ALA A 393 -5.54 -10.90 -24.88
CA ALA A 393 -5.15 -10.38 -23.57
C ALA A 393 -6.35 -10.42 -22.60
N ILE A 394 -6.12 -10.89 -21.40
CA ILE A 394 -7.14 -10.97 -20.34
C ILE A 394 -6.48 -10.79 -18.98
N SER A 395 -7.23 -10.30 -18.00
CA SER A 395 -6.85 -10.39 -16.58
C SER A 395 -7.61 -11.53 -15.92
N LYS A 396 -6.91 -12.52 -15.39
CA LYS A 396 -7.55 -13.75 -14.88
C LYS A 396 -6.78 -14.40 -13.74
N ASN A 397 -7.54 -14.98 -12.79
CA ASN A 397 -7.00 -15.69 -11.63
C ASN A 397 -6.05 -14.81 -10.81
N ILE A 398 -6.59 -13.72 -10.29
CA ILE A 398 -5.84 -12.71 -9.52
C ILE A 398 -6.36 -12.69 -8.10
N THR A 399 -5.47 -12.76 -7.13
CA THR A 399 -5.83 -12.74 -5.70
C THR A 399 -5.05 -11.67 -4.96
N PHE A 400 -5.77 -10.82 -4.22
CA PHE A 400 -5.23 -9.94 -3.20
C PHE A 400 -5.67 -10.47 -1.85
N THR A 401 -4.74 -10.68 -0.92
CA THR A 401 -5.03 -11.26 0.38
C THR A 401 -4.19 -10.63 1.48
N ASN A 402 -4.72 -10.55 2.69
CA ASN A 402 -4.04 -9.99 3.87
C ASN A 402 -3.50 -8.56 3.68
N CYS A 403 -4.10 -7.79 2.77
CA CYS A 403 -3.63 -6.46 2.42
C CYS A 403 -4.26 -5.38 3.30
N THR A 404 -3.50 -4.30 3.53
CA THR A 404 -3.97 -3.13 4.27
C THR A 404 -3.95 -1.90 3.37
N ALA A 405 -5.11 -1.28 3.19
CA ALA A 405 -5.32 -0.12 2.34
C ALA A 405 -5.67 1.13 3.18
N TRP A 406 -5.04 2.25 2.87
CA TRP A 406 -5.39 3.55 3.40
C TRP A 406 -5.35 4.57 2.26
N ASN A 407 -6.51 5.03 1.79
CA ASN A 407 -6.57 5.88 0.60
C ASN A 407 -7.31 7.20 0.84
N GLY A 408 -6.66 8.30 0.52
CA GLY A 408 -7.24 9.65 0.55
C GLY A 408 -7.70 10.17 -0.82
N LYS A 409 -7.41 9.50 -1.93
CA LYS A 409 -7.60 10.07 -3.27
C LYS A 409 -8.52 9.23 -4.17
N ALA A 410 -8.39 7.89 -4.19
CA ALA A 410 -9.10 7.03 -5.13
C ALA A 410 -9.54 5.71 -4.47
N ARG A 411 -9.56 4.58 -5.19
CA ARG A 411 -10.14 3.31 -4.75
C ARG A 411 -9.13 2.50 -3.92
N CYS A 412 -9.64 1.65 -3.01
CA CYS A 412 -8.77 0.79 -2.20
C CYS A 412 -8.56 -0.58 -2.85
N PHE A 413 -9.64 -1.26 -3.20
CA PHE A 413 -9.61 -2.56 -3.86
C PHE A 413 -10.60 -2.58 -5.01
N GLY A 414 -10.21 -3.05 -6.19
CA GLY A 414 -11.20 -3.18 -7.22
C GLY A 414 -10.75 -3.48 -8.64
N ILE A 415 -11.69 -3.27 -9.53
CA ILE A 415 -11.53 -3.23 -10.98
C ILE A 415 -11.92 -1.81 -11.39
N CYS A 416 -10.95 -1.05 -11.85
CA CYS A 416 -11.10 0.40 -11.93
C CYS A 416 -10.73 0.95 -13.30
N GLY A 417 -11.73 1.57 -13.97
CA GLY A 417 -11.54 2.35 -15.17
C GLY A 417 -11.51 1.51 -16.45
N GLU A 418 -10.35 0.99 -16.80
CA GLU A 418 -10.07 0.38 -18.08
C GLU A 418 -10.44 -1.11 -18.12
N VAL A 419 -11.51 -1.46 -18.83
CA VAL A 419 -12.00 -2.85 -19.02
C VAL A 419 -12.24 -3.13 -20.51
N GLU A 420 -11.26 -2.85 -21.33
CA GLU A 420 -11.31 -3.09 -22.77
C GLU A 420 -11.28 -4.59 -23.13
N LYS A 421 -10.76 -5.41 -22.25
CA LYS A 421 -10.66 -6.86 -22.34
C LYS A 421 -11.38 -7.52 -21.16
N SER A 422 -11.53 -8.84 -21.21
CA SER A 422 -12.21 -9.57 -20.14
C SER A 422 -11.39 -9.69 -18.88
N ILE A 423 -12.06 -9.52 -17.73
CA ILE A 423 -11.52 -9.74 -16.40
C ILE A 423 -12.33 -10.84 -15.73
N SER A 424 -11.69 -11.88 -15.21
CA SER A 424 -12.37 -12.95 -14.52
C SER A 424 -11.58 -13.58 -13.38
N ASP A 425 -12.29 -14.23 -12.47
CA ASP A 425 -11.70 -15.01 -11.37
C ASP A 425 -10.78 -14.13 -10.50
N VAL A 426 -11.30 -12.99 -10.03
CA VAL A 426 -10.58 -12.06 -9.17
C VAL A 426 -11.09 -12.18 -7.74
N THR A 427 -10.19 -12.26 -6.78
CA THR A 427 -10.53 -12.35 -5.36
C THR A 427 -9.76 -11.30 -4.55
N PHE A 428 -10.50 -10.50 -3.80
CA PHE A 428 -9.98 -9.62 -2.75
C PHE A 428 -10.46 -10.19 -1.43
N LYS A 429 -9.54 -10.60 -0.55
CA LYS A 429 -9.96 -11.27 0.69
C LYS A 429 -9.06 -10.97 1.89
N ASP A 430 -9.61 -11.27 3.07
CA ASP A 430 -8.88 -11.23 4.35
C ASP A 430 -8.11 -9.92 4.54
N SER A 431 -8.70 -8.80 4.11
CA SER A 431 -8.02 -7.51 3.95
C SER A 431 -8.74 -6.38 4.70
N THR A 432 -8.05 -5.27 4.89
CA THR A 432 -8.55 -4.14 5.66
C THR A 432 -8.40 -2.83 4.91
N VAL A 433 -9.46 -2.02 4.93
CA VAL A 433 -9.41 -0.60 4.58
C VAL A 433 -9.43 0.21 5.87
N VAL A 434 -8.32 0.86 6.19
CA VAL A 434 -8.21 1.73 7.37
C VAL A 434 -9.05 2.99 7.17
N PHE A 435 -8.75 3.76 6.14
CA PHE A 435 -9.56 4.88 5.70
C PHE A 435 -9.73 4.85 4.18
N HIS A 436 -10.94 5.22 3.76
CA HIS A 436 -11.22 5.65 2.40
C HIS A 436 -11.81 7.06 2.47
N ASP A 437 -10.97 8.05 2.18
CA ASP A 437 -11.28 9.46 2.40
C ASP A 437 -11.49 10.26 1.11
N ALA A 438 -11.49 9.58 -0.02
CA ALA A 438 -11.75 10.18 -1.32
C ALA A 438 -13.24 10.56 -1.46
N THR A 439 -13.53 11.85 -1.52
CA THR A 439 -14.91 12.38 -1.51
C THR A 439 -15.29 13.15 -2.77
N TRP A 440 -14.33 13.46 -3.65
CA TRP A 440 -14.53 14.32 -4.81
C TRP A 440 -15.55 13.75 -5.83
N ASN A 441 -15.70 12.44 -5.94
CA ASN A 441 -16.73 11.80 -6.75
C ASN A 441 -17.13 10.43 -6.16
N ALA A 442 -18.14 10.44 -5.30
CA ALA A 442 -18.59 9.25 -4.57
C ALA A 442 -18.96 8.06 -5.46
N ASP A 443 -19.43 8.30 -6.67
CA ASP A 443 -19.88 7.26 -7.58
C ASP A 443 -18.70 6.61 -8.31
N ARG A 444 -17.69 7.39 -8.63
CA ARG A 444 -16.51 6.95 -9.38
C ARG A 444 -15.47 6.27 -8.49
N ILE A 445 -15.43 6.63 -7.19
CA ILE A 445 -14.35 6.23 -6.28
C ILE A 445 -14.86 5.57 -4.98
N PRO A 446 -15.62 4.49 -5.02
CA PRO A 446 -15.92 3.71 -3.81
C PRO A 446 -14.69 2.97 -3.29
N ALA A 447 -14.69 2.58 -2.01
CA ALA A 447 -13.56 1.85 -1.41
C ALA A 447 -13.36 0.45 -2.04
N LEU A 448 -14.46 -0.31 -2.18
CA LEU A 448 -14.50 -1.57 -2.94
C LEU A 448 -15.20 -1.30 -4.27
N ALA A 449 -14.44 -1.31 -5.35
CA ALA A 449 -14.85 -0.75 -6.62
C ALA A 449 -14.94 -1.81 -7.74
N ILE A 450 -16.02 -1.75 -8.50
CA ILE A 450 -16.07 -2.27 -9.87
C ILE A 450 -16.61 -1.12 -10.71
N ILE A 451 -15.73 -0.35 -11.31
CA ILE A 451 -16.08 0.87 -12.04
C ILE A 451 -15.58 0.74 -13.48
N VAL A 452 -16.49 0.64 -14.42
CA VAL A 452 -16.17 0.53 -15.84
C VAL A 452 -16.30 1.91 -16.48
N GLU A 453 -15.18 2.48 -16.87
CA GLU A 453 -15.12 3.79 -17.56
C GLU A 453 -14.78 3.62 -19.05
N ILE A 454 -13.89 2.69 -19.37
CA ILE A 454 -13.50 2.35 -20.74
C ILE A 454 -13.89 0.89 -20.98
N PRO A 455 -15.03 0.65 -21.62
CA PRO A 455 -15.55 -0.70 -21.83
C PRO A 455 -15.01 -1.32 -23.12
N GLY A 456 -15.08 -2.65 -23.19
CA GLY A 456 -14.74 -3.43 -24.39
C GLY A 456 -14.83 -4.93 -24.14
N GLY A 457 -14.62 -5.34 -22.89
CA GLY A 457 -14.64 -6.74 -22.47
C GLY A 457 -15.86 -7.11 -21.63
N SER A 458 -15.61 -7.85 -20.56
CA SER A 458 -16.61 -8.24 -19.57
C SER A 458 -15.95 -8.48 -18.22
N ILE A 459 -16.76 -8.46 -17.15
CA ILE A 459 -16.29 -8.81 -15.80
C ILE A 459 -17.09 -10.00 -15.28
N ASN A 460 -16.41 -11.05 -14.85
CA ASN A 460 -17.07 -12.24 -14.34
C ASN A 460 -16.34 -12.84 -13.14
N ASN A 461 -17.09 -13.36 -12.17
CA ASN A 461 -16.57 -14.09 -11.02
C ASN A 461 -15.55 -13.28 -10.20
N VAL A 462 -16.03 -12.18 -9.60
CA VAL A 462 -15.24 -11.35 -8.70
C VAL A 462 -15.79 -11.48 -7.28
N THR A 463 -14.91 -11.73 -6.32
CA THR A 463 -15.28 -11.92 -4.93
C THR A 463 -14.53 -10.95 -4.03
N PHE A 464 -15.26 -10.23 -3.20
CA PHE A 464 -14.75 -9.50 -2.04
C PHE A 464 -15.17 -10.28 -0.80
N GLU A 465 -14.22 -10.80 -0.04
CA GLU A 465 -14.51 -11.68 1.10
C GLU A 465 -13.69 -11.32 2.34
N ASN A 466 -14.34 -11.32 3.52
CA ASN A 466 -13.69 -11.04 4.80
C ASN A 466 -12.94 -9.71 4.80
N ILE A 467 -13.58 -8.63 4.34
CA ILE A 467 -12.99 -7.30 4.31
C ILE A 467 -13.63 -6.42 5.39
N GLU A 468 -12.77 -5.79 6.17
CA GLU A 468 -13.12 -4.77 7.14
C GLU A 468 -12.80 -3.39 6.57
N ILE A 469 -13.77 -2.46 6.63
CA ILE A 469 -13.55 -1.05 6.31
C ILE A 469 -13.84 -0.24 7.57
N HIS A 470 -12.81 0.28 8.20
CA HIS A 470 -12.96 1.08 9.41
C HIS A 470 -13.82 2.32 9.12
N ARG A 471 -13.46 3.09 8.10
CA ARG A 471 -14.25 4.27 7.70
C ARG A 471 -14.10 4.60 6.21
N ALA A 472 -15.25 4.73 5.54
CA ALA A 472 -15.37 5.33 4.23
C ALA A 472 -16.16 6.64 4.31
N TYR A 473 -15.53 7.76 4.06
CA TYR A 473 -16.16 9.09 4.10
C TYR A 473 -17.14 9.32 2.93
N SER A 474 -17.10 8.44 1.95
CA SER A 474 -18.02 8.42 0.81
C SER A 474 -18.76 7.08 0.76
N ARG A 475 -18.53 6.26 -0.27
CA ARG A 475 -19.15 4.94 -0.42
C ARG A 475 -18.18 3.83 -0.05
N ALA A 476 -18.68 2.80 0.63
CA ALA A 476 -17.90 1.60 0.85
C ALA A 476 -17.87 0.72 -0.40
N ILE A 477 -19.00 0.50 -1.08
CA ILE A 477 -19.13 -0.42 -2.21
C ILE A 477 -19.78 0.28 -3.39
N GLY A 478 -19.19 0.12 -4.57
CA GLY A 478 -19.75 0.55 -5.85
C GLY A 478 -19.49 -0.46 -6.97
N CYS A 479 -20.55 -0.76 -7.73
CA CYS A 479 -20.46 -1.57 -8.94
C CYS A 479 -21.26 -0.86 -10.04
N LEU A 480 -20.52 -0.17 -10.92
CA LEU A 480 -21.13 0.72 -11.91
C LEU A 480 -20.51 0.54 -13.28
N ILE A 481 -21.37 0.65 -14.27
CA ILE A 481 -20.97 0.96 -15.64
C ILE A 481 -21.10 2.48 -15.78
N TYR A 482 -19.96 3.17 -15.83
CA TYR A 482 -19.90 4.62 -15.77
C TYR A 482 -19.94 5.22 -17.18
N GLY A 483 -20.90 6.11 -17.41
CA GLY A 483 -21.12 6.76 -18.71
C GLY A 483 -22.29 6.19 -19.51
N ASP A 484 -22.98 7.08 -20.25
CA ASP A 484 -24.20 6.75 -20.99
C ASP A 484 -23.95 6.01 -22.31
N SER A 485 -22.71 6.00 -22.79
CA SER A 485 -22.31 5.44 -24.08
C SER A 485 -21.93 3.96 -24.07
N VAL A 486 -21.95 3.34 -22.87
CA VAL A 486 -21.57 1.93 -22.72
C VAL A 486 -22.76 1.04 -23.01
N GLU A 487 -22.65 0.17 -24.00
CA GLU A 487 -23.70 -0.78 -24.38
C GLU A 487 -23.21 -2.20 -24.43
N ASN A 488 -24.09 -3.15 -24.07
CA ASN A 488 -23.85 -4.59 -24.10
C ASN A 488 -22.71 -5.05 -23.18
N PHE A 489 -22.42 -4.30 -22.12
CA PHE A 489 -21.41 -4.69 -21.14
C PHE A 489 -22.00 -5.61 -20.07
N ASN A 490 -21.27 -6.65 -19.71
CA ASN A 490 -21.72 -7.65 -18.75
C ASN A 490 -20.81 -7.72 -17.53
N ILE A 491 -21.41 -7.49 -16.35
CA ILE A 491 -20.81 -7.71 -15.04
C ILE A 491 -21.60 -8.81 -14.34
N SER A 492 -21.02 -9.98 -14.14
CA SER A 492 -21.74 -11.13 -13.63
C SER A 492 -21.00 -11.85 -12.50
N ASN A 493 -21.75 -12.53 -11.63
CA ASN A 493 -21.26 -13.31 -10.52
C ASN A 493 -20.32 -12.51 -9.59
N ILE A 494 -20.75 -11.32 -9.19
CA ILE A 494 -20.01 -10.48 -8.23
C ILE A 494 -20.52 -10.80 -6.83
N LYS A 495 -19.60 -11.07 -5.90
CA LYS A 495 -19.91 -11.43 -4.52
C LYS A 495 -19.23 -10.52 -3.52
N TYR A 496 -20.03 -10.01 -2.57
CA TYR A 496 -19.55 -9.33 -1.37
C TYR A 496 -19.95 -10.21 -0.18
N LYS A 497 -18.96 -10.83 0.47
CA LYS A 497 -19.20 -11.82 1.52
C LYS A 497 -18.42 -11.48 2.78
N ASN A 498 -19.10 -11.53 3.94
CA ASN A 498 -18.49 -11.20 5.24
C ASN A 498 -17.81 -9.82 5.24
N ILE A 499 -18.47 -8.81 4.70
CA ILE A 499 -17.94 -7.44 4.65
C ILE A 499 -18.51 -6.65 5.84
N ARG A 500 -17.66 -5.90 6.53
CA ARG A 500 -18.05 -4.98 7.59
C ARG A 500 -17.51 -3.60 7.28
N TYR A 501 -18.36 -2.59 7.28
CA TYR A 501 -17.94 -1.25 6.97
C TYR A 501 -18.74 -0.16 7.69
N ASN A 502 -18.09 0.99 7.88
CA ASN A 502 -18.74 2.26 8.19
C ASN A 502 -18.62 3.19 6.99
N SER A 503 -19.73 3.69 6.49
CA SER A 503 -19.71 4.62 5.34
C SER A 503 -20.76 5.70 5.48
N ALA A 504 -20.49 6.87 4.87
CA ALA A 504 -21.38 8.01 4.88
C ALA A 504 -22.52 7.92 3.86
N LYS A 505 -22.36 7.06 2.82
CA LYS A 505 -23.35 6.91 1.74
C LYS A 505 -23.73 5.46 1.53
N PRO A 506 -24.95 5.18 1.03
CA PRO A 506 -25.36 3.84 0.59
C PRO A 506 -24.44 3.27 -0.49
N ASN A 507 -24.40 1.96 -0.63
CA ASN A 507 -23.75 1.28 -1.75
C ASN A 507 -24.39 1.70 -3.07
N LYS A 508 -23.65 1.69 -4.18
CA LYS A 508 -24.23 2.00 -5.49
C LYS A 508 -24.04 0.88 -6.49
N ILE A 509 -25.13 0.43 -7.09
CA ILE A 509 -25.15 -0.60 -8.13
C ILE A 509 -25.97 -0.08 -9.30
N ALA A 510 -25.33 0.23 -10.42
CA ALA A 510 -26.02 0.83 -11.55
C ALA A 510 -25.43 0.36 -12.90
N SER A 511 -26.29 -0.18 -13.74
CA SER A 511 -25.93 -0.65 -15.08
C SER A 511 -26.09 0.42 -16.18
N ASN A 512 -26.72 1.55 -15.86
CA ASN A 512 -27.02 2.68 -16.76
C ASN A 512 -27.99 2.37 -17.91
N SER A 513 -28.17 1.13 -18.33
CA SER A 513 -28.97 0.77 -19.50
C SER A 513 -29.55 -0.64 -19.39
N LYS A 514 -30.69 -0.85 -20.05
CA LYS A 514 -31.33 -2.17 -20.13
C LYS A 514 -30.53 -3.20 -20.93
N VAL A 515 -29.60 -2.75 -21.77
CA VAL A 515 -28.73 -3.63 -22.57
C VAL A 515 -27.44 -4.03 -21.84
N ASN A 516 -27.16 -3.38 -20.75
CA ASN A 516 -26.08 -3.74 -19.85
C ASN A 516 -26.61 -4.64 -18.72
N SER A 517 -25.79 -5.54 -18.19
CA SER A 517 -26.20 -6.37 -17.07
C SER A 517 -25.20 -6.29 -15.91
N ILE A 518 -25.75 -6.14 -14.70
CA ILE A 518 -25.00 -6.25 -13.46
C ILE A 518 -25.69 -7.28 -12.55
N GLN A 519 -24.92 -8.24 -12.04
CA GLN A 519 -25.41 -9.24 -11.09
C GLN A 519 -24.48 -9.25 -9.87
N THR A 520 -25.03 -8.85 -8.73
CA THR A 520 -24.31 -8.80 -7.45
C THR A 520 -25.00 -9.60 -6.37
N THR A 521 -24.22 -10.20 -5.49
CA THR A 521 -24.71 -10.91 -4.29
C THR A 521 -24.01 -10.35 -3.06
N PHE A 522 -24.81 -10.02 -2.05
CA PHE A 522 -24.39 -9.55 -0.73
C PHE A 522 -24.70 -10.64 0.29
N GLU A 523 -23.69 -11.27 0.87
CA GLU A 523 -23.82 -12.35 1.84
C GLU A 523 -23.14 -11.97 3.15
N ASN A 524 -23.90 -11.92 4.24
CA ASN A 524 -23.38 -11.56 5.56
C ASN A 524 -22.64 -10.22 5.58
N VAL A 525 -23.24 -9.17 4.99
CA VAL A 525 -22.67 -7.82 4.90
C VAL A 525 -23.27 -6.91 5.98
N TYR A 526 -22.42 -6.14 6.65
CA TYR A 526 -22.80 -5.22 7.71
C TYR A 526 -22.40 -3.79 7.34
N ALA A 527 -23.37 -2.91 7.35
CA ALA A 527 -23.20 -1.47 7.11
C ALA A 527 -23.47 -0.71 8.40
N ASN A 528 -22.55 0.11 8.87
CA ASN A 528 -22.70 0.95 10.06
C ASN A 528 -23.21 0.16 11.29
N GLY A 529 -22.70 -1.06 11.49
CA GLY A 529 -23.06 -1.96 12.57
C GLY A 529 -24.32 -2.83 12.34
N TYR A 530 -25.10 -2.61 11.27
CA TYR A 530 -26.33 -3.33 10.99
C TYR A 530 -26.17 -4.28 9.80
N LYS A 531 -26.68 -5.51 9.96
CA LYS A 531 -26.69 -6.48 8.86
C LYS A 531 -27.64 -6.02 7.75
N ILE A 532 -27.16 -6.02 6.52
CA ILE A 532 -28.02 -5.82 5.35
C ILE A 532 -28.83 -7.10 5.12
N THR A 533 -30.14 -7.00 5.21
CA THR A 533 -31.07 -8.14 5.06
C THR A 533 -31.98 -8.03 3.84
N GLN A 534 -32.04 -6.88 3.21
CA GLN A 534 -32.86 -6.60 2.03
C GLN A 534 -32.30 -5.45 1.20
N VAL A 535 -32.74 -5.37 -0.04
CA VAL A 535 -32.46 -4.24 -0.93
C VAL A 535 -33.45 -3.12 -0.62
N ASN A 536 -32.96 -1.99 -0.12
CA ASN A 536 -33.74 -0.79 0.15
C ASN A 536 -32.89 0.47 -0.05
N SER A 537 -33.52 1.64 -0.01
CA SER A 537 -32.86 2.93 -0.23
C SER A 537 -31.83 3.31 0.86
N ASP A 538 -31.93 2.75 2.04
CA ASP A 538 -30.98 3.03 3.14
C ASP A 538 -29.64 2.37 2.89
N ASN A 539 -29.65 1.23 2.20
CA ASN A 539 -28.46 0.42 1.93
C ASN A 539 -27.94 0.54 0.50
N PHE A 540 -28.84 0.87 -0.46
CA PHE A 540 -28.49 0.86 -1.87
C PHE A 540 -29.10 2.04 -2.64
N GLU A 541 -28.27 2.69 -3.44
CA GLU A 541 -28.67 3.44 -4.62
C GLU A 541 -28.52 2.51 -5.84
N TYR A 542 -29.59 2.27 -6.60
CA TYR A 542 -29.56 1.33 -7.72
C TYR A 542 -30.52 1.71 -8.82
N ASP A 543 -30.23 1.31 -10.03
CA ASP A 543 -31.14 1.41 -11.15
C ASP A 543 -31.99 0.11 -11.31
N LYS A 544 -33.05 0.19 -12.09
CA LYS A 544 -33.99 -0.93 -12.32
C LYS A 544 -33.39 -2.08 -13.15
N TYR A 545 -32.20 -1.89 -13.70
CA TYR A 545 -31.52 -2.88 -14.55
C TYR A 545 -30.49 -3.69 -13.78
N ALA A 546 -30.06 -3.21 -12.62
CA ALA A 546 -29.13 -3.91 -11.75
C ALA A 546 -29.86 -5.04 -10.99
N ASN A 547 -29.28 -6.24 -10.99
CA ASN A 547 -29.78 -7.38 -10.23
C ASN A 547 -28.97 -7.55 -8.94
N ILE A 548 -29.59 -7.26 -7.80
CA ILE A 548 -29.00 -7.31 -6.48
C ILE A 548 -29.67 -8.43 -5.67
N THR A 549 -28.90 -9.38 -5.19
CA THR A 549 -29.34 -10.43 -4.28
C THR A 549 -28.73 -10.22 -2.88
N VAL A 550 -29.55 -10.29 -1.83
CA VAL A 550 -29.10 -10.25 -0.43
C VAL A 550 -29.41 -11.59 0.24
N LYS A 551 -28.42 -12.18 0.98
CA LYS A 551 -28.52 -13.46 1.66
C LYS A 551 -28.19 -13.37 3.15
#